data_7c434a935855df7ab535c22533f3020c
#
_entry.id   7c434a935855df7ab535c22533f3020c
#
_cell.length_a   1.000
_cell.length_b   1.000
_cell.length_c   1.000
_cell.angle_alpha   90.00
_cell.angle_beta   90.00
_cell.angle_gamma   90.00
#
_symmetry.space_group_name_H-M   'P 1'
#
loop_
_entity.id
_entity.type
_entity.pdbx_description
1 polymer ?
#
loop_
_entity_poly.entity_id
_entity_poly.type
_entity_poly.pdbx_seq_one_letter_code
_entity_poly.pdbx_strand_id
1 'polypeptide(L)'
;MFKQVELKYAYNALEPHIDAKTMEIHYTKHHAAYTNNLNDLLSKNAPEFLDKSIEEVLANLDSLPEAIRAGVRNNGGGLFNHNLYFSTMAPNAGGAPTGELAEKINEAFGSFDNFKTEIAKAGATRFGSGWAWLCVKDGKLSVCSTPNQDVPVMSGVGCGGTPIL
;
A
#
# COMPACT_ATOMS: atom_id res chain seq x y z
N MET A 1 -6.77 -2.47 -17.90
CA MET A 1 -6.30 -3.59 -17.03
C MET A 1 -5.19 -3.12 -16.11
N PHE A 2 -5.23 -3.52 -14.86
CA PHE A 2 -4.25 -3.19 -13.83
C PHE A 2 -2.92 -3.92 -14.05
N LYS A 3 -1.83 -3.31 -13.58
CA LYS A 3 -0.47 -3.84 -13.71
C LYS A 3 0.27 -3.69 -12.38
N GLN A 4 1.20 -4.61 -12.14
CA GLN A 4 2.20 -4.43 -11.08
C GLN A 4 3.09 -3.23 -11.42
N VAL A 5 3.53 -2.51 -10.39
CA VAL A 5 4.61 -1.53 -10.56
C VAL A 5 5.86 -2.23 -11.07
N GLU A 6 6.56 -1.62 -12.01
CA GLU A 6 7.84 -2.14 -12.50
C GLU A 6 8.93 -1.91 -11.43
N LEU A 7 9.67 -2.98 -11.07
CA LEU A 7 10.81 -2.86 -10.19
C LEU A 7 11.95 -2.12 -10.91
N LYS A 8 12.41 -1.03 -10.30
CA LYS A 8 13.54 -0.24 -10.80
C LYS A 8 14.91 -0.74 -10.31
N TYR A 9 14.94 -1.90 -9.65
CA TYR A 9 16.14 -2.49 -9.04
C TYR A 9 16.08 -4.03 -9.12
N ALA A 10 17.24 -4.68 -9.09
CA ALA A 10 17.34 -6.12 -9.11
C ALA A 10 16.87 -6.75 -7.78
N TYR A 11 16.47 -8.01 -7.78
CA TYR A 11 15.97 -8.69 -6.58
C TYR A 11 16.98 -8.72 -5.43
N ASN A 12 18.27 -8.77 -5.70
CA ASN A 12 19.35 -8.76 -4.69
C ASN A 12 19.79 -7.36 -4.26
N ALA A 13 19.20 -6.29 -4.80
CA ALA A 13 19.67 -4.94 -4.56
C ALA A 13 19.37 -4.42 -3.13
N LEU A 14 18.48 -5.08 -2.40
CA LEU A 14 18.12 -4.71 -1.02
C LEU A 14 18.84 -5.57 0.03
N GLU A 15 19.76 -6.46 -0.38
CA GLU A 15 20.58 -7.20 0.56
C GLU A 15 21.55 -6.26 1.32
N PRO A 16 21.86 -6.56 2.59
CA PRO A 16 21.46 -7.74 3.37
C PRO A 16 20.11 -7.61 4.09
N HIS A 17 19.31 -6.57 3.85
CA HIS A 17 18.07 -6.30 4.58
C HIS A 17 16.92 -7.20 4.14
N ILE A 18 16.78 -7.40 2.83
CA ILE A 18 15.81 -8.31 2.21
C ILE A 18 16.56 -9.14 1.18
N ASP A 19 16.53 -10.47 1.33
CA ASP A 19 17.22 -11.38 0.43
C ASP A 19 16.55 -11.48 -0.95
N ALA A 20 17.35 -11.81 -1.97
CA ALA A 20 16.91 -11.90 -3.36
C ALA A 20 15.72 -12.87 -3.56
N LYS A 21 15.73 -14.00 -2.84
CA LYS A 21 14.66 -15.01 -2.96
C LYS A 21 13.34 -14.53 -2.41
N THR A 22 13.37 -13.82 -1.28
CA THR A 22 12.19 -13.17 -0.71
C THR A 22 11.62 -12.12 -1.68
N MET A 23 12.47 -11.26 -2.23
CA MET A 23 12.05 -10.26 -3.22
C MET A 23 11.42 -10.90 -4.46
N GLU A 24 12.07 -11.91 -5.04
CA GLU A 24 11.57 -12.63 -6.20
C GLU A 24 10.18 -13.22 -5.94
N ILE A 25 10.03 -13.99 -4.86
CA ILE A 25 8.75 -14.64 -4.53
C ILE A 25 7.67 -13.62 -4.22
N HIS A 26 7.98 -12.60 -3.42
CA HIS A 26 7.04 -11.56 -3.04
C HIS A 26 6.50 -10.81 -4.26
N TYR A 27 7.37 -10.47 -5.21
CA TYR A 27 6.99 -9.77 -6.42
C TYR A 27 6.32 -10.69 -7.47
N THR A 28 6.96 -11.83 -7.81
CA THR A 28 6.51 -12.66 -8.93
C THR A 28 5.37 -13.62 -8.60
N LYS A 29 5.12 -13.89 -7.30
CA LYS A 29 4.05 -14.79 -6.85
C LYS A 29 2.96 -14.03 -6.12
N HIS A 30 3.26 -13.41 -4.96
CA HIS A 30 2.25 -12.73 -4.16
C HIS A 30 1.63 -11.54 -4.87
N HIS A 31 2.44 -10.59 -5.30
CA HIS A 31 1.98 -9.39 -6.00
C HIS A 31 1.31 -9.73 -7.33
N ALA A 32 1.90 -10.64 -8.11
CA ALA A 32 1.32 -11.09 -9.37
C ALA A 32 -0.05 -11.76 -9.18
N ALA A 33 -0.23 -12.56 -8.12
CA ALA A 33 -1.51 -13.21 -7.84
C ALA A 33 -2.62 -12.19 -7.58
N TYR A 34 -2.37 -11.15 -6.77
CA TYR A 34 -3.36 -10.07 -6.55
C TYR A 34 -3.73 -9.37 -7.84
N THR A 35 -2.74 -9.02 -8.66
CA THR A 35 -2.97 -8.34 -9.94
C THR A 35 -3.80 -9.18 -10.90
N ASN A 36 -3.44 -10.46 -11.06
CA ASN A 36 -4.13 -11.37 -11.97
C ASN A 36 -5.57 -11.65 -11.51
N ASN A 37 -5.77 -11.92 -10.22
CA ASN A 37 -7.08 -12.19 -9.65
C ASN A 37 -8.01 -10.97 -9.75
N LEU A 38 -7.50 -9.75 -9.50
CA LEU A 38 -8.29 -8.52 -9.67
C LEU A 38 -8.75 -8.35 -11.11
N ASN A 39 -7.82 -8.48 -12.06
CA ASN A 39 -8.14 -8.35 -13.49
C ASN A 39 -9.14 -9.40 -13.94
N ASP A 40 -8.99 -10.65 -13.50
CA ASP A 40 -9.92 -11.74 -13.82
C ASP A 40 -11.32 -11.49 -13.25
N LEU A 41 -11.42 -11.05 -11.99
CA LEU A 41 -12.68 -10.69 -11.36
C LEU A 41 -13.42 -9.57 -12.09
N LEU A 42 -12.70 -8.47 -12.37
CA LEU A 42 -13.31 -7.30 -13.00
C LEU A 42 -13.65 -7.56 -14.46
N SER A 43 -12.79 -8.24 -15.23
CA SER A 43 -13.06 -8.53 -16.64
C SER A 43 -14.31 -9.36 -16.85
N LYS A 44 -14.64 -10.24 -15.90
CA LYS A 44 -15.81 -11.12 -15.98
C LYS A 44 -17.10 -10.50 -15.46
N ASN A 45 -17.02 -9.57 -14.51
CA ASN A 45 -18.20 -9.15 -13.73
C ASN A 45 -18.45 -7.63 -13.73
N ALA A 46 -17.44 -6.80 -14.04
CA ALA A 46 -17.54 -5.33 -14.01
C ALA A 46 -16.44 -4.72 -14.89
N PRO A 47 -16.40 -5.00 -16.21
CA PRO A 47 -15.30 -4.59 -17.09
C PRO A 47 -15.11 -3.08 -17.17
N GLU A 48 -16.13 -2.28 -16.91
CA GLU A 48 -16.09 -0.81 -16.88
C GLU A 48 -15.18 -0.26 -15.77
N PHE A 49 -14.83 -1.06 -14.76
CA PHE A 49 -13.88 -0.67 -13.72
C PHE A 49 -12.41 -0.85 -14.12
N LEU A 50 -12.13 -1.55 -15.23
CA LEU A 50 -10.76 -1.75 -15.71
C LEU A 50 -10.11 -0.49 -16.29
N ASP A 51 -10.91 0.54 -16.58
CA ASP A 51 -10.44 1.84 -17.10
C ASP A 51 -10.29 2.90 -15.98
N LYS A 52 -10.65 2.55 -14.75
CA LYS A 52 -10.48 3.40 -13.56
C LYS A 52 -9.09 3.22 -12.93
N SER A 53 -8.66 4.18 -12.11
CA SER A 53 -7.51 3.98 -11.22
C SER A 53 -7.86 2.98 -10.12
N ILE A 54 -6.84 2.33 -9.55
CA ILE A 54 -7.08 1.38 -8.44
C ILE A 54 -7.63 2.09 -7.20
N GLU A 55 -7.22 3.33 -6.96
CA GLU A 55 -7.72 4.18 -5.88
C GLU A 55 -9.21 4.47 -6.04
N GLU A 56 -9.64 4.81 -7.25
CA GLU A 56 -11.06 5.03 -7.55
C GLU A 56 -11.91 3.78 -7.33
N VAL A 57 -11.39 2.61 -7.73
CA VAL A 57 -12.07 1.33 -7.51
C VAL A 57 -12.21 1.06 -6.02
N LEU A 58 -11.12 1.21 -5.24
CA LEU A 58 -11.09 0.93 -3.81
C LEU A 58 -11.92 1.94 -2.98
N ALA A 59 -11.96 3.20 -3.40
CA ALA A 59 -12.80 4.22 -2.75
C ALA A 59 -14.31 4.00 -2.99
N ASN A 60 -14.67 3.28 -4.05
CA ASN A 60 -16.07 3.10 -4.49
C ASN A 60 -16.50 1.62 -4.54
N LEU A 61 -16.05 0.81 -3.57
CA LEU A 61 -16.38 -0.63 -3.53
C LEU A 61 -17.89 -0.90 -3.55
N ASP A 62 -18.69 -0.01 -2.96
CA ASP A 62 -20.15 -0.16 -2.91
C ASP A 62 -20.83 -0.04 -4.28
N SER A 63 -20.16 0.56 -5.26
CA SER A 63 -20.66 0.62 -6.64
C SER A 63 -20.45 -0.67 -7.44
N LEU A 64 -19.66 -1.61 -6.91
CA LEU A 64 -19.46 -2.93 -7.51
C LEU A 64 -20.62 -3.88 -7.20
N PRO A 65 -20.88 -4.88 -8.07
CA PRO A 65 -21.78 -5.99 -7.75
C PRO A 65 -21.38 -6.64 -6.43
N GLU A 66 -22.35 -6.88 -5.54
CA GLU A 66 -22.12 -7.40 -4.18
C GLU A 66 -21.28 -8.68 -4.17
N ALA A 67 -21.56 -9.57 -5.12
CA ALA A 67 -20.89 -10.87 -5.23
C ALA A 67 -19.36 -10.79 -5.40
N ILE A 68 -18.83 -9.67 -5.92
CA ILE A 68 -17.39 -9.52 -6.16
C ILE A 68 -16.72 -8.50 -5.24
N ARG A 69 -17.46 -7.72 -4.44
CA ARG A 69 -16.90 -6.65 -3.57
C ARG A 69 -15.77 -7.13 -2.68
N ALA A 70 -15.97 -8.25 -1.98
CA ALA A 70 -14.94 -8.81 -1.10
C ALA A 70 -13.70 -9.25 -1.88
N GLY A 71 -13.88 -9.86 -3.05
CA GLY A 71 -12.78 -10.26 -3.93
C GLY A 71 -11.99 -9.04 -4.46
N VAL A 72 -12.69 -7.99 -4.89
CA VAL A 72 -12.06 -6.74 -5.35
C VAL A 72 -11.39 -6.00 -4.19
N ARG A 73 -12.01 -5.92 -3.01
CA ARG A 73 -11.40 -5.36 -1.80
C ARG A 73 -10.05 -6.02 -1.49
N ASN A 74 -10.03 -7.37 -1.48
CA ASN A 74 -8.83 -8.12 -1.13
C ASN A 74 -7.75 -8.06 -2.22
N ASN A 75 -8.11 -8.31 -3.48
CA ASN A 75 -7.14 -8.36 -4.56
C ASN A 75 -6.73 -6.96 -5.04
N GLY A 76 -7.67 -6.01 -5.08
CA GLY A 76 -7.39 -4.61 -5.39
C GLY A 76 -6.55 -3.94 -4.31
N GLY A 77 -6.90 -4.16 -3.04
CA GLY A 77 -6.08 -3.73 -1.91
C GLY A 77 -4.68 -4.34 -1.95
N GLY A 78 -4.59 -5.65 -2.22
CA GLY A 78 -3.31 -6.33 -2.40
C GLY A 78 -2.45 -5.74 -3.52
N LEU A 79 -3.05 -5.44 -4.67
CA LEU A 79 -2.35 -4.74 -5.75
C LEU A 79 -1.84 -3.37 -5.31
N PHE A 80 -2.72 -2.54 -4.72
CA PHE A 80 -2.36 -1.20 -4.26
C PHE A 80 -1.22 -1.23 -3.25
N ASN A 81 -1.38 -2.04 -2.20
CA ASN A 81 -0.42 -2.15 -1.10
C ASN A 81 0.97 -2.56 -1.60
N HIS A 82 1.04 -3.56 -2.47
CA HIS A 82 2.31 -4.04 -2.99
C HIS A 82 2.91 -3.09 -4.03
N ASN A 83 2.10 -2.38 -4.82
CA ASN A 83 2.60 -1.32 -5.70
C ASN A 83 3.29 -0.22 -4.88
N LEU A 84 2.67 0.26 -3.80
CA LEU A 84 3.26 1.27 -2.94
C LEU A 84 4.52 0.74 -2.24
N TYR A 85 4.43 -0.45 -1.63
CA TYR A 85 5.54 -1.10 -0.94
C TYR A 85 6.79 -1.20 -1.81
N PHE A 86 6.66 -1.75 -3.03
CA PHE A 86 7.81 -1.87 -3.93
C PHE A 86 8.30 -0.54 -4.49
N SER A 87 7.43 0.48 -4.59
CA SER A 87 7.80 1.81 -5.07
C SER A 87 8.55 2.64 -4.03
N THR A 88 8.32 2.39 -2.74
CA THR A 88 8.94 3.16 -1.65
C THR A 88 10.31 2.63 -1.24
N MET A 89 10.74 1.50 -1.79
CA MET A 89 12.06 0.93 -1.53
C MET A 89 13.04 1.23 -2.68
N ALA A 90 14.30 1.45 -2.33
CA ALA A 90 15.40 1.57 -3.27
C ALA A 90 16.73 1.20 -2.59
N PRO A 91 17.74 0.70 -3.35
CA PRO A 91 19.06 0.44 -2.80
C PRO A 91 19.71 1.76 -2.36
N ASN A 92 20.39 1.74 -1.22
CA ASN A 92 21.14 2.88 -0.67
C ASN A 92 20.30 4.17 -0.46
N ALA A 93 18.98 4.04 -0.30
CA ALA A 93 18.07 5.17 -0.18
C ALA A 93 17.67 5.48 1.28
N GLY A 94 18.30 4.85 2.26
CA GLY A 94 18.06 5.12 3.68
C GLY A 94 18.53 6.52 4.08
N GLY A 95 17.95 7.05 5.16
CA GLY A 95 18.31 8.34 5.70
C GLY A 95 17.13 9.08 6.32
N ALA A 96 17.40 10.30 6.80
CA ALA A 96 16.35 11.18 7.29
C ALA A 96 15.64 11.87 6.11
N PRO A 97 14.33 12.14 6.23
CA PRO A 97 13.61 12.92 5.23
C PRO A 97 14.15 14.34 5.16
N THR A 98 13.99 14.98 4.02
CA THR A 98 14.41 16.36 3.76
C THR A 98 13.26 17.19 3.20
N GLY A 99 13.43 18.52 3.14
CA GLY A 99 12.46 19.45 2.56
C GLY A 99 11.10 19.38 3.25
N GLU A 100 10.05 19.59 2.48
CA GLU A 100 8.67 19.65 2.97
C GLU A 100 8.24 18.41 3.77
N LEU A 101 8.67 17.21 3.36
CA LEU A 101 8.35 16.00 4.09
C LEU A 101 8.93 16.03 5.52
N ALA A 102 10.16 16.49 5.69
CA ALA A 102 10.77 16.62 7.02
C ALA A 102 10.04 17.63 7.90
N GLU A 103 9.62 18.76 7.32
CA GLU A 103 8.84 19.79 8.01
C GLU A 103 7.49 19.23 8.47
N LYS A 104 6.76 18.54 7.58
CA LYS A 104 5.47 17.94 7.90
C LYS A 104 5.58 16.81 8.93
N ILE A 105 6.64 16.01 8.90
CA ILE A 105 6.92 15.00 9.92
C ILE A 105 7.17 15.66 11.28
N ASN A 106 7.97 16.73 11.33
CA ASN A 106 8.22 17.47 12.57
C ASN A 106 6.95 18.15 13.09
N GLU A 107 6.12 18.71 12.21
CA GLU A 107 4.82 19.30 12.57
C GLU A 107 3.88 18.26 13.20
N ALA A 108 3.78 17.06 12.61
CA ALA A 108 2.82 16.04 13.02
C ALA A 108 3.28 15.19 14.22
N PHE A 109 4.60 14.90 14.31
CA PHE A 109 5.14 13.92 15.26
C PHE A 109 6.20 14.51 16.21
N GLY A 110 6.59 15.78 16.02
CA GLY A 110 7.64 16.46 16.79
C GLY A 110 9.06 16.11 16.34
N SER A 111 9.30 14.91 15.80
CA SER A 111 10.59 14.49 15.24
C SER A 111 10.46 13.29 14.31
N PHE A 112 11.47 13.05 13.48
CA PHE A 112 11.56 11.84 12.67
C PHE A 112 11.68 10.56 13.52
N ASP A 113 12.35 10.62 14.66
CA ASP A 113 12.46 9.46 15.57
C ASP A 113 11.13 9.10 16.21
N ASN A 114 10.32 10.08 16.57
CA ASN A 114 8.95 9.84 17.05
C ASN A 114 8.09 9.23 15.94
N PHE A 115 8.17 9.74 14.71
CA PHE A 115 7.48 9.15 13.58
C PHE A 115 7.87 7.66 13.39
N LYS A 116 9.18 7.33 13.41
CA LYS A 116 9.64 5.94 13.32
C LYS A 116 9.07 5.06 14.44
N THR A 117 8.99 5.62 15.65
CA THR A 117 8.41 4.93 16.80
C THR A 117 6.91 4.67 16.59
N GLU A 118 6.16 5.66 16.10
CA GLU A 118 4.72 5.52 15.87
C GLU A 118 4.39 4.53 14.75
N ILE A 119 5.11 4.59 13.61
CA ILE A 119 4.88 3.65 12.51
C ILE A 119 5.25 2.21 12.90
N ALA A 120 6.35 2.03 13.65
CA ALA A 120 6.75 0.73 14.18
C ALA A 120 5.70 0.18 15.16
N LYS A 121 5.18 1.03 16.07
CA LYS A 121 4.10 0.67 16.99
C LYS A 121 2.83 0.27 16.25
N ALA A 122 2.42 1.04 15.23
CA ALA A 122 1.24 0.74 14.43
C ALA A 122 1.34 -0.63 13.75
N GLY A 123 2.53 -1.00 13.24
CA GLY A 123 2.79 -2.33 12.69
C GLY A 123 2.79 -3.42 13.76
N ALA A 124 3.54 -3.24 14.85
CA ALA A 124 3.70 -4.24 15.91
C ALA A 124 2.38 -4.56 16.67
N THR A 125 1.50 -3.57 16.79
CA THR A 125 0.20 -3.75 17.48
C THR A 125 -0.91 -4.22 16.55
N ARG A 126 -0.68 -4.32 15.23
CA ARG A 126 -1.66 -4.87 14.29
C ARG A 126 -1.78 -6.38 14.51
N PHE A 127 -2.90 -6.79 15.10
CA PHE A 127 -3.19 -8.21 15.31
C PHE A 127 -3.55 -8.88 13.96
N GLY A 128 -2.93 -10.01 13.69
CA GLY A 128 -3.09 -10.72 12.41
C GLY A 128 -2.28 -10.07 11.27
N SER A 129 -2.66 -10.35 10.03
CA SER A 129 -2.05 -9.71 8.86
C SER A 129 -2.54 -8.28 8.69
N GLY A 130 -1.71 -7.44 8.11
CA GLY A 130 -2.08 -6.04 7.82
C GLY A 130 -0.89 -5.18 7.44
N TRP A 131 -1.15 -3.87 7.41
CA TRP A 131 -0.23 -2.85 6.97
C TRP A 131 -0.21 -1.68 7.95
N ALA A 132 0.95 -1.05 8.11
CA ALA A 132 1.09 0.24 8.79
C ALA A 132 1.37 1.33 7.75
N TRP A 133 0.78 2.50 7.94
CA TRP A 133 0.74 3.56 6.94
C TRP A 133 1.15 4.90 7.49
N LEU A 134 1.83 5.69 6.67
CA LEU A 134 1.85 7.14 6.76
C LEU A 134 0.90 7.70 5.70
N CYS A 135 -0.11 8.45 6.14
CA CYS A 135 -1.13 9.03 5.26
C CYS A 135 -1.12 10.55 5.30
N VAL A 136 -1.51 11.14 4.18
CA VAL A 136 -1.82 12.58 4.06
C VAL A 136 -3.32 12.76 3.93
N LYS A 137 -3.90 13.64 4.77
CA LYS A 137 -5.28 14.10 4.66
C LYS A 137 -5.34 15.59 4.98
N ASP A 138 -5.89 16.37 4.09
CA ASP A 138 -6.01 17.84 4.23
C ASP A 138 -4.68 18.50 4.61
N GLY A 139 -3.55 18.06 3.97
CA GLY A 139 -2.20 18.53 4.22
C GLY A 139 -1.57 18.10 5.55
N LYS A 140 -2.25 17.26 6.34
CA LYS A 140 -1.75 16.74 7.62
C LYS A 140 -1.32 15.29 7.50
N LEU A 141 -0.21 14.95 8.18
CA LEU A 141 0.30 13.59 8.28
C LEU A 141 -0.34 12.85 9.47
N SER A 142 -0.62 11.58 9.29
CA SER A 142 -1.06 10.68 10.35
C SER A 142 -0.58 9.26 10.12
N VAL A 143 -0.37 8.51 11.20
CA VAL A 143 -0.01 7.09 11.19
C VAL A 143 -1.24 6.26 11.57
N CYS A 144 -1.49 5.19 10.82
CA CYS A 144 -2.51 4.20 11.18
C CYS A 144 -2.11 2.80 10.71
N SER A 145 -2.91 1.80 11.06
CA SER A 145 -2.77 0.45 10.52
C SER A 145 -4.13 -0.10 10.06
N THR A 146 -4.09 -0.97 9.07
CA THR A 146 -5.28 -1.61 8.50
C THR A 146 -5.12 -3.13 8.52
N PRO A 147 -6.21 -3.92 8.66
CA PRO A 147 -6.13 -5.38 8.62
C PRO A 147 -6.04 -5.89 7.18
N ASN A 148 -5.46 -7.06 7.00
CA ASN A 148 -5.39 -7.79 5.72
C ASN A 148 -4.87 -6.92 4.59
N GLN A 149 -5.66 -6.75 3.51
CA GLN A 149 -5.31 -5.91 2.36
C GLN A 149 -6.13 -4.61 2.31
N ASP A 150 -6.76 -4.22 3.40
CA ASP A 150 -7.49 -2.96 3.47
C ASP A 150 -6.55 -1.76 3.30
N VAL A 151 -7.05 -0.73 2.62
CA VAL A 151 -6.31 0.48 2.25
C VAL A 151 -7.00 1.71 2.83
N PRO A 152 -6.25 2.71 3.35
CA PRO A 152 -6.85 3.93 3.93
C PRO A 152 -7.73 4.75 2.98
N VAL A 153 -7.66 4.56 1.67
CA VAL A 153 -8.57 5.20 0.69
C VAL A 153 -9.98 4.60 0.69
N MET A 154 -10.15 3.40 1.25
CA MET A 154 -11.46 2.76 1.40
C MET A 154 -12.28 3.50 2.46
N SER A 155 -13.59 3.62 2.25
CA SER A 155 -14.49 4.31 3.19
C SER A 155 -14.46 3.65 4.57
N GLY A 156 -14.24 4.45 5.61
CA GLY A 156 -14.24 4.00 7.00
C GLY A 156 -13.03 3.15 7.41
N VAL A 157 -11.96 3.11 6.61
CA VAL A 157 -10.77 2.30 6.86
C VAL A 157 -9.58 3.18 7.27
N GLY A 158 -8.88 2.77 8.33
CA GLY A 158 -7.65 3.41 8.79
C GLY A 158 -7.82 4.91 9.10
N CYS A 159 -6.85 5.72 8.70
CA CYS A 159 -6.87 7.17 8.90
C CYS A 159 -7.63 7.94 7.81
N GLY A 160 -8.17 7.26 6.80
CA GLY A 160 -9.01 7.88 5.77
C GLY A 160 -8.30 8.96 4.96
N GLY A 161 -7.04 8.75 4.64
CA GLY A 161 -6.22 9.64 3.82
C GLY A 161 -5.54 8.91 2.67
N THR A 162 -4.73 9.64 1.91
CA THR A 162 -3.89 9.06 0.86
C THR A 162 -2.62 8.49 1.49
N PRO A 163 -2.37 7.19 1.43
CA PRO A 163 -1.14 6.59 1.93
C PRO A 163 0.04 7.00 1.04
N ILE A 164 1.15 7.35 1.68
CA ILE A 164 2.42 7.74 1.04
C ILE A 164 3.59 6.86 1.48
N LEU A 165 3.41 6.05 2.53
CA LEU A 165 4.34 5.03 3.02
C LEU A 165 3.52 3.92 3.66
#